data_2db927bb4bf4a75ba3240fbadad06a6e
#
_entry.id   2db927bb4bf4a75ba3240fbadad06a6e
#
_cell.length_a   1.000
_cell.length_b   1.000
_cell.length_c   1.000
_cell.angle_alpha   90.00
_cell.angle_beta   90.00
_cell.angle_gamma   90.00
#
_symmetry.space_group_name_H-M   'P 1'
#
loop_
_entity.id
_entity.type
_entity.pdbx_description
1 polymer ?
#
loop_
_entity_poly.entity_id
_entity_poly.type
_entity_poly.pdbx_seq_one_letter_code
_entity_poly.pdbx_strand_id
1 'polypeptide(L)'
;MPRKDAFWAGGEPALAREPNPGYTEGMIRVTGTITIDEEEIHQQFIRASGPGGQNVNKVATAVQLRFDVAHSSSLPEDVRERLALLAGKRMTREGYLIINARRFRTQEQNRQDSVARLVNLIRQAAQRPKIRKRTKPTQASKERRLESKHRRGKIKHLRRAEPE
;
A
#
# COMPACT_ATOMS: atom_id res chain seq x y z
N MET A 1 -51.71 -4.18 -47.01
CA MET A 1 -50.36 -3.65 -46.69
C MET A 1 -50.00 -4.08 -45.31
N PRO A 2 -49.17 -5.10 -45.09
CA PRO A 2 -48.78 -5.54 -43.76
C PRO A 2 -47.51 -4.77 -43.29
N ARG A 3 -47.54 -4.32 -42.06
CA ARG A 3 -46.42 -3.68 -41.36
C ARG A 3 -45.35 -4.72 -41.03
N LYS A 4 -44.13 -4.45 -41.40
CA LYS A 4 -42.93 -5.26 -41.05
C LYS A 4 -42.46 -4.80 -39.68
N ASP A 5 -42.75 -5.59 -38.65
CA ASP A 5 -42.12 -5.45 -37.33
C ASP A 5 -40.75 -6.07 -37.41
N ALA A 6 -39.73 -5.21 -37.47
CA ALA A 6 -38.32 -5.61 -37.42
C ALA A 6 -37.94 -5.93 -35.97
N PHE A 7 -37.83 -7.20 -35.69
CA PHE A 7 -37.32 -7.82 -34.47
C PHE A 7 -35.83 -7.51 -34.30
N TRP A 8 -35.50 -6.64 -33.37
CA TRP A 8 -34.12 -6.40 -32.91
C TRP A 8 -33.74 -7.48 -31.91
N ALA A 9 -33.27 -8.62 -32.40
CA ALA A 9 -32.53 -9.60 -31.61
C ALA A 9 -31.03 -9.40 -31.87
N GLY A 10 -30.45 -8.40 -31.21
CA GLY A 10 -29.02 -8.19 -31.17
C GLY A 10 -28.58 -8.30 -29.72
N GLY A 11 -28.52 -9.52 -29.18
CA GLY A 11 -27.78 -9.80 -27.97
C GLY A 11 -26.32 -9.58 -28.27
N GLU A 12 -25.74 -8.47 -27.73
CA GLU A 12 -24.30 -8.31 -27.71
C GLU A 12 -23.68 -9.46 -26.93
N PRO A 13 -22.68 -10.17 -27.49
CA PRO A 13 -21.95 -11.16 -26.71
C PRO A 13 -21.31 -10.45 -25.52
N ALA A 14 -21.64 -10.91 -24.31
CA ALA A 14 -20.94 -10.51 -23.11
C ALA A 14 -19.44 -10.61 -23.39
N LEU A 15 -18.77 -9.47 -23.48
CA LEU A 15 -17.32 -9.40 -23.61
C LEU A 15 -16.73 -10.24 -22.49
N ALA A 16 -16.24 -11.42 -22.85
CA ALA A 16 -15.50 -12.28 -21.96
C ALA A 16 -14.38 -11.42 -21.35
N ARG A 17 -14.50 -11.13 -20.06
CA ARG A 17 -13.47 -10.44 -19.30
C ARG A 17 -12.19 -11.26 -19.48
N GLU A 18 -11.22 -10.68 -20.16
CA GLU A 18 -9.86 -11.22 -20.19
C GLU A 18 -9.43 -11.49 -18.75
N PRO A 19 -9.04 -12.72 -18.38
CA PRO A 19 -8.58 -13.00 -17.02
C PRO A 19 -7.33 -12.15 -16.76
N ASN A 20 -7.41 -11.27 -15.77
CA ASN A 20 -6.28 -10.49 -15.29
C ASN A 20 -5.13 -11.48 -14.98
N PRO A 21 -3.91 -11.36 -15.54
CA PRO A 21 -2.86 -12.39 -15.51
C PRO A 21 -2.32 -12.77 -14.14
N GLY A 22 -2.98 -12.35 -13.07
CA GLY A 22 -2.67 -12.69 -11.67
C GLY A 22 -3.79 -13.40 -10.92
N TYR A 23 -4.95 -13.67 -11.55
CA TYR A 23 -6.08 -14.37 -10.93
C TYR A 23 -6.22 -15.76 -11.54
N THR A 24 -5.94 -16.78 -10.76
CA THR A 24 -6.42 -18.14 -10.95
C THR A 24 -7.62 -18.30 -10.00
N GLU A 25 -8.65 -19.08 -10.35
CA GLU A 25 -9.88 -19.24 -9.56
C GLU A 25 -9.59 -19.32 -8.05
N GLY A 26 -9.99 -18.29 -7.28
CA GLY A 26 -9.85 -18.21 -5.83
C GLY A 26 -8.44 -17.90 -5.29
N MET A 27 -7.42 -17.74 -6.15
CA MET A 27 -6.04 -17.51 -5.72
C MET A 27 -5.43 -16.28 -6.37
N ILE A 28 -4.79 -15.43 -5.57
CA ILE A 28 -4.09 -14.23 -6.02
C ILE A 28 -2.58 -14.50 -6.03
N ARG A 29 -2.00 -14.60 -7.21
CA ARG A 29 -0.55 -14.80 -7.37
C ARG A 29 0.21 -13.50 -7.09
N VAL A 30 1.02 -13.50 -6.03
CA VAL A 30 1.84 -12.35 -5.61
C VAL A 30 3.24 -12.42 -6.20
N THR A 31 3.91 -13.57 -6.03
CA THR A 31 5.25 -13.87 -6.57
C THR A 31 5.24 -15.29 -7.15
N GLY A 32 6.37 -15.74 -7.69
CA GLY A 32 6.50 -17.14 -8.15
C GLY A 32 6.29 -18.18 -7.04
N THR A 33 6.51 -17.80 -5.77
CA THR A 33 6.47 -18.69 -4.60
C THR A 33 5.36 -18.38 -3.61
N ILE A 34 4.71 -17.22 -3.70
CA ILE A 34 3.68 -16.77 -2.77
C ILE A 34 2.37 -16.57 -3.52
N THR A 35 1.35 -17.32 -3.11
CA THR A 35 -0.02 -17.21 -3.61
C THR A 35 -0.93 -17.02 -2.39
N ILE A 36 -1.87 -16.10 -2.44
CA ILE A 36 -2.81 -15.82 -1.35
C ILE A 36 -4.17 -16.35 -1.76
N ASP A 37 -4.84 -17.00 -0.81
CA ASP A 37 -6.23 -17.39 -0.98
C ASP A 37 -7.16 -16.17 -0.87
N GLU A 38 -8.13 -16.06 -1.76
CA GLU A 38 -9.12 -14.98 -1.73
C GLU A 38 -9.97 -15.03 -0.44
N GLU A 39 -10.14 -16.22 0.16
CA GLU A 39 -10.85 -16.41 1.43
C GLU A 39 -10.16 -15.74 2.62
N GLU A 40 -8.82 -15.57 2.58
CA GLU A 40 -8.06 -14.83 3.60
C GLU A 40 -8.29 -13.30 3.52
N ILE A 41 -8.97 -12.82 2.46
CA ILE A 41 -9.16 -11.40 2.19
C ILE A 41 -10.61 -11.00 2.43
N HIS A 42 -10.87 -10.27 3.49
CA HIS A 42 -12.19 -9.72 3.77
C HIS A 42 -12.29 -8.29 3.24
N GLN A 43 -13.30 -8.05 2.37
CA GLN A 43 -13.54 -6.73 1.81
C GLN A 43 -14.91 -6.21 2.26
N GLN A 44 -14.93 -4.97 2.76
CA GLN A 44 -16.13 -4.29 3.18
C GLN A 44 -16.28 -2.96 2.45
N PHE A 45 -17.47 -2.68 1.93
CA PHE A 45 -17.78 -1.39 1.34
C PHE A 45 -18.13 -0.38 2.43
N ILE A 46 -17.43 0.74 2.44
CA ILE A 46 -17.61 1.81 3.41
C ILE A 46 -17.92 3.13 2.70
N ARG A 47 -18.59 4.04 3.40
CA ARG A 47 -18.80 5.39 2.89
C ARG A 47 -17.45 6.12 2.84
N ALA A 48 -17.15 6.76 1.71
CA ALA A 48 -15.97 7.58 1.60
C ALA A 48 -16.14 8.83 2.48
N SER A 49 -15.23 9.03 3.44
CA SER A 49 -15.15 10.28 4.20
C SER A 49 -14.28 11.28 3.45
N GLY A 50 -14.78 12.50 3.22
CA GLY A 50 -13.99 13.56 2.58
C GLY A 50 -14.84 14.76 2.17
N PRO A 51 -14.21 15.90 1.85
CA PRO A 51 -14.90 17.04 1.27
C PRO A 51 -15.40 16.64 -0.13
N GLY A 52 -16.69 16.41 -0.27
CA GLY A 52 -17.34 16.04 -1.52
C GLY A 52 -18.82 16.38 -1.50
N GLY A 53 -19.42 16.52 -2.69
CA GLY A 53 -20.83 16.79 -2.86
C GLY A 53 -21.75 15.65 -2.41
N GLN A 54 -23.06 15.79 -2.60
CA GLN A 54 -24.09 14.85 -2.12
C GLN A 54 -23.86 13.38 -2.49
N ASN A 55 -23.21 13.08 -3.62
CA ASN A 55 -22.92 11.71 -4.05
C ASN A 55 -21.91 10.99 -3.15
N VAL A 56 -20.90 11.70 -2.60
CA VAL A 56 -19.87 11.11 -1.73
C VAL A 56 -20.49 10.61 -0.42
N ASN A 57 -21.53 11.28 0.06
CA ASN A 57 -22.19 10.94 1.32
C ASN A 57 -23.28 9.86 1.16
N LYS A 58 -23.79 9.64 -0.06
CA LYS A 58 -24.88 8.69 -0.32
C LYS A 58 -24.40 7.32 -0.81
N VAL A 59 -23.24 7.24 -1.47
CA VAL A 59 -22.75 6.02 -2.12
C VAL A 59 -21.52 5.47 -1.40
N ALA A 60 -21.59 4.21 -0.94
CA ALA A 60 -20.48 3.50 -0.30
C ALA A 60 -19.50 2.97 -1.36
N THR A 61 -18.73 3.85 -1.99
CA THR A 61 -17.78 3.48 -3.05
C THR A 61 -16.39 3.12 -2.53
N ALA A 62 -16.06 3.49 -1.32
CA ALA A 62 -14.78 3.13 -0.72
C ALA A 62 -14.77 1.67 -0.25
N VAL A 63 -13.62 1.03 -0.36
CA VAL A 63 -13.38 -0.36 0.04
C VAL A 63 -12.37 -0.39 1.17
N GLN A 64 -12.72 -1.06 2.26
CA GLN A 64 -11.81 -1.47 3.31
C GLN A 64 -11.48 -2.95 3.14
N LEU A 65 -10.23 -3.25 2.88
CA LEU A 65 -9.71 -4.60 2.81
C LEU A 65 -9.05 -4.93 4.15
N ARG A 66 -9.38 -6.09 4.72
CA ARG A 66 -8.75 -6.66 5.92
C ARG A 66 -8.11 -7.99 5.52
N PHE A 67 -6.87 -8.18 5.91
CA PHE A 67 -6.10 -9.40 5.66
C PHE A 67 -5.44 -9.84 6.96
N ASP A 68 -5.66 -11.10 7.36
CA ASP A 68 -5.06 -11.66 8.57
C ASP A 68 -3.61 -12.08 8.29
N VAL A 69 -2.66 -11.23 8.67
CA VAL A 69 -1.24 -11.49 8.48
C VAL A 69 -0.71 -12.48 9.51
N ALA A 70 -1.26 -12.45 10.74
CA ALA A 70 -0.76 -13.26 11.84
C ALA A 70 -1.02 -14.76 11.61
N HIS A 71 -2.20 -15.10 11.09
CA HIS A 71 -2.65 -16.49 10.93
C HIS A 71 -2.66 -16.95 9.45
N SER A 72 -2.19 -16.13 8.51
CA SER A 72 -2.15 -16.49 7.09
C SER A 72 -1.27 -17.72 6.87
N SER A 73 -1.87 -18.78 6.29
CA SER A 73 -1.15 -19.98 5.84
C SER A 73 -0.37 -19.74 4.54
N SER A 74 -0.79 -18.75 3.78
CA SER A 74 -0.21 -18.38 2.48
C SER A 74 1.15 -17.68 2.60
N LEU A 75 1.50 -17.12 3.77
CA LEU A 75 2.71 -16.34 3.98
C LEU A 75 3.76 -17.07 4.83
N PRO A 76 5.03 -17.18 4.34
CA PRO A 76 6.15 -17.61 5.18
C PRO A 76 6.38 -16.66 6.37
N GLU A 77 6.87 -17.19 7.49
CA GLU A 77 7.05 -16.43 8.74
C GLU A 77 7.93 -15.18 8.57
N ASP A 78 9.05 -15.35 7.88
CA ASP A 78 9.98 -14.25 7.60
C ASP A 78 9.35 -13.14 6.74
N VAL A 79 8.36 -13.46 5.91
CA VAL A 79 7.58 -12.49 5.12
C VAL A 79 6.53 -11.81 5.98
N ARG A 80 5.87 -12.54 6.89
CA ARG A 80 4.90 -12.00 7.85
C ARG A 80 5.52 -10.90 8.72
N GLU A 81 6.68 -11.20 9.31
CA GLU A 81 7.42 -10.23 10.14
C GLU A 81 7.78 -8.96 9.37
N ARG A 82 8.34 -9.12 8.15
CA ARG A 82 8.68 -7.95 7.31
C ARG A 82 7.44 -7.18 6.87
N LEU A 83 6.35 -7.88 6.56
CA LEU A 83 5.08 -7.24 6.19
C LEU A 83 4.52 -6.41 7.34
N ALA A 84 4.59 -6.92 8.58
CA ALA A 84 4.17 -6.18 9.77
C ALA A 84 4.96 -4.88 9.95
N LEU A 85 6.28 -4.93 9.75
CA LEU A 85 7.14 -3.73 9.79
C LEU A 85 6.82 -2.74 8.68
N LEU A 86 6.60 -3.20 7.43
CA LEU A 86 6.28 -2.36 6.28
C LEU A 86 4.87 -1.76 6.37
N ALA A 87 3.93 -2.50 6.93
CA ALA A 87 2.56 -2.04 7.12
C ALA A 87 2.47 -0.87 8.13
N GLY A 88 3.31 -0.88 9.16
CA GLY A 88 3.35 0.15 10.20
C GLY A 88 1.96 0.40 10.81
N LYS A 89 1.48 1.65 10.76
CA LYS A 89 0.18 2.05 11.34
C LYS A 89 -1.06 1.35 10.72
N ARG A 90 -0.91 0.67 9.60
CA ARG A 90 -1.99 -0.11 8.96
C ARG A 90 -2.18 -1.49 9.56
N MET A 91 -1.24 -1.95 10.39
CA MET A 91 -1.33 -3.19 11.15
C MET A 91 -2.06 -2.94 12.45
N THR A 92 -3.08 -3.75 12.74
CA THR A 92 -3.75 -3.74 14.05
C THR A 92 -2.92 -4.52 15.08
N ARG A 93 -3.25 -4.34 16.36
CA ARG A 93 -2.61 -5.13 17.45
C ARG A 93 -2.92 -6.62 17.37
N GLU A 94 -4.01 -6.97 16.73
CA GLU A 94 -4.50 -8.34 16.52
C GLU A 94 -3.83 -9.03 15.32
N GLY A 95 -2.96 -8.31 14.56
CA GLY A 95 -2.28 -8.87 13.40
C GLY A 95 -3.01 -8.71 12.06
N TYR A 96 -4.09 -7.91 12.00
CA TYR A 96 -4.78 -7.61 10.75
C TYR A 96 -4.16 -6.42 10.02
N LEU A 97 -3.92 -6.58 8.73
CA LEU A 97 -3.56 -5.48 7.83
C LEU A 97 -4.83 -4.84 7.26
N ILE A 98 -4.99 -3.54 7.46
CA ILE A 98 -6.13 -2.78 6.95
C ILE A 98 -5.70 -1.86 5.82
N ILE A 99 -6.34 -2.00 4.65
CA ILE A 99 -6.11 -1.15 3.48
C ILE A 99 -7.41 -0.47 3.07
N ASN A 100 -7.44 0.86 3.09
CA ASN A 100 -8.57 1.65 2.64
C ASN A 100 -8.31 2.17 1.21
N ALA A 101 -9.15 1.76 0.26
CA ALA A 101 -9.13 2.22 -1.12
C ALA A 101 -10.34 3.11 -1.40
N ARG A 102 -10.09 4.39 -1.74
CA ARG A 102 -11.12 5.40 -2.03
C ARG A 102 -10.72 6.36 -3.16
N ARG A 103 -9.78 5.92 -3.98
CA ARG A 103 -9.20 6.77 -5.03
C ARG A 103 -10.12 6.90 -6.24
N PHE A 104 -10.85 5.84 -6.55
CA PHE A 104 -11.65 5.74 -7.75
C PHE A 104 -13.13 6.02 -7.49
N ARG A 105 -13.87 6.34 -8.54
CA ARG A 105 -15.30 6.66 -8.48
C ARG A 105 -16.17 5.40 -8.30
N THR A 106 -15.72 4.23 -8.76
CA THR A 106 -16.48 2.99 -8.72
C THR A 106 -15.99 2.05 -7.62
N GLN A 107 -16.88 1.26 -7.06
CA GLN A 107 -16.57 0.23 -6.06
C GLN A 107 -15.59 -0.80 -6.64
N GLU A 108 -15.83 -1.26 -7.86
CA GLU A 108 -15.01 -2.30 -8.49
C GLU A 108 -13.55 -1.84 -8.68
N GLN A 109 -13.34 -0.60 -9.14
CA GLN A 109 -11.98 -0.04 -9.24
C GLN A 109 -11.30 0.11 -7.89
N ASN A 110 -12.03 0.50 -6.83
CA ASN A 110 -11.48 0.57 -5.48
C ASN A 110 -11.18 -0.82 -4.91
N ARG A 111 -12.00 -1.83 -5.24
CA ARG A 111 -11.75 -3.23 -4.90
C ARG A 111 -10.42 -3.69 -5.51
N GLN A 112 -10.25 -3.50 -6.80
CA GLN A 112 -9.02 -3.85 -7.52
C GLN A 112 -7.80 -3.08 -6.98
N ASP A 113 -7.93 -1.79 -6.70
CA ASP A 113 -6.87 -0.96 -6.10
C ASP A 113 -6.46 -1.47 -4.70
N SER A 114 -7.44 -1.90 -3.87
CA SER A 114 -7.15 -2.46 -2.55
C SER A 114 -6.32 -3.74 -2.62
N VAL A 115 -6.68 -4.65 -3.53
CA VAL A 115 -5.95 -5.90 -3.78
C VAL A 115 -4.56 -5.60 -4.37
N ALA A 116 -4.46 -4.71 -5.35
CA ALA A 116 -3.19 -4.31 -5.93
C ALA A 116 -2.21 -3.74 -4.89
N ARG A 117 -2.71 -2.94 -3.93
CA ARG A 117 -1.92 -2.43 -2.82
C ARG A 117 -1.46 -3.53 -1.87
N LEU A 118 -2.32 -4.50 -1.55
CA LEU A 118 -1.96 -5.67 -0.75
C LEU A 118 -0.83 -6.45 -1.43
N VAL A 119 -1.02 -6.81 -2.70
CA VAL A 119 -0.03 -7.54 -3.52
C VAL A 119 1.32 -6.80 -3.55
N ASN A 120 1.31 -5.49 -3.75
CA ASN A 120 2.54 -4.69 -3.76
C ASN A 120 3.25 -4.67 -2.41
N LEU A 121 2.52 -4.60 -1.29
CA LEU A 121 3.11 -4.68 0.04
C LEU A 121 3.76 -6.03 0.31
N ILE A 122 3.08 -7.13 -0.08
CA ILE A 122 3.62 -8.48 0.11
C ILE A 122 4.82 -8.70 -0.82
N ARG A 123 4.81 -8.20 -2.06
CA ARG A 123 5.99 -8.23 -2.94
C ARG A 123 7.20 -7.52 -2.32
N GLN A 124 6.99 -6.36 -1.71
CA GLN A 124 8.05 -5.65 -1.00
C GLN A 124 8.55 -6.43 0.22
N ALA A 125 7.65 -7.05 0.98
CA ALA A 125 8.00 -7.90 2.13
C ALA A 125 8.75 -9.17 1.71
N ALA A 126 8.43 -9.76 0.56
CA ALA A 126 9.11 -10.93 0.02
C ALA A 126 10.57 -10.64 -0.36
N GLN A 127 10.90 -9.40 -0.72
CA GLN A 127 12.27 -9.01 -1.01
C GLN A 127 13.07 -8.85 0.28
N ARG A 128 14.14 -9.64 0.43
CA ARG A 128 15.06 -9.49 1.55
C ARG A 128 15.86 -8.19 1.43
N PRO A 129 15.81 -7.29 2.41
CA PRO A 129 16.58 -6.05 2.34
C PRO A 129 18.07 -6.36 2.39
N LYS A 130 18.84 -5.68 1.55
CA LYS A 130 20.30 -5.76 1.60
C LYS A 130 20.81 -5.20 2.93
N ILE A 131 21.66 -5.97 3.62
CA ILE A 131 22.27 -5.54 4.90
C ILE A 131 23.06 -4.26 4.67
N ARG A 132 22.66 -3.19 5.35
CA ARG A 132 23.35 -1.90 5.27
C ARG A 132 24.62 -1.95 6.10
N LYS A 133 25.78 -1.96 5.47
CA LYS A 133 27.07 -1.86 6.14
C LYS A 133 27.25 -0.44 6.70
N ARG A 134 27.72 -0.33 7.94
CA ARG A 134 28.07 0.98 8.54
C ARG A 134 29.24 1.61 7.77
N THR A 135 29.06 2.83 7.32
CA THR A 135 30.12 3.62 6.68
C THR A 135 30.84 4.45 7.74
N LYS A 136 32.17 4.53 7.66
CA LYS A 136 32.95 5.46 8.50
C LYS A 136 32.94 6.85 7.85
N PRO A 137 32.86 7.94 8.66
CA PRO A 137 33.00 9.30 8.13
C PRO A 137 34.35 9.47 7.44
N THR A 138 34.37 10.18 6.30
CA THR A 138 35.60 10.51 5.59
C THR A 138 36.47 11.47 6.42
N GLN A 139 37.79 11.49 6.16
CA GLN A 139 38.75 12.42 6.80
C GLN A 139 38.27 13.88 6.65
N ALA A 140 37.95 14.29 5.43
CA ALA A 140 37.42 15.62 5.12
C ALA A 140 36.13 15.99 5.90
N SER A 141 35.24 14.99 6.15
CA SER A 141 34.04 15.21 6.95
C SER A 141 34.38 15.47 8.45
N LYS A 142 35.37 14.75 8.97
CA LYS A 142 35.86 14.97 10.35
C LYS A 142 36.50 16.36 10.50
N GLU A 143 37.32 16.74 9.55
CA GLU A 143 38.00 18.07 9.55
C GLU A 143 36.97 19.20 9.48
N ARG A 144 36.02 19.15 8.54
CA ARG A 144 34.95 20.15 8.45
C ARG A 144 34.14 20.26 9.74
N ARG A 145 33.86 19.13 10.40
CA ARG A 145 33.13 19.11 11.68
C ARG A 145 33.95 19.78 12.79
N LEU A 146 35.25 19.51 12.86
CA LEU A 146 36.15 20.12 13.83
C LEU A 146 36.29 21.62 13.58
N GLU A 147 36.50 22.04 12.35
CA GLU A 147 36.57 23.44 11.96
C GLU A 147 35.32 24.23 12.35
N SER A 148 34.12 23.68 12.03
CA SER A 148 32.85 24.26 12.46
C SER A 148 32.74 24.36 13.98
N LYS A 149 33.21 23.35 14.71
CA LYS A 149 33.23 23.36 16.18
C LYS A 149 34.16 24.46 16.72
N HIS A 150 35.34 24.57 16.16
CA HIS A 150 36.30 25.63 16.54
C HIS A 150 35.77 27.04 16.26
N ARG A 151 35.17 27.24 15.07
CA ARG A 151 34.55 28.53 14.70
C ARG A 151 33.44 28.92 15.69
N ARG A 152 32.56 27.99 16.03
CA ARG A 152 31.47 28.22 17.03
C ARG A 152 32.06 28.48 18.43
N GLY A 153 33.16 27.82 18.80
CA GLY A 153 33.85 28.04 20.05
C GLY A 153 34.41 29.46 20.14
N LYS A 154 35.10 29.92 19.08
CA LYS A 154 35.62 31.31 19.01
C LYS A 154 34.51 32.35 19.15
N ILE A 155 33.38 32.18 18.44
CA ILE A 155 32.22 33.08 18.53
C ILE A 155 31.66 33.13 19.96
N LYS A 156 31.55 31.99 20.62
CA LYS A 156 31.05 31.92 22.01
C LYS A 156 32.02 32.60 22.98
N HIS A 157 33.31 32.45 22.75
CA HIS A 157 34.36 33.09 23.58
C HIS A 157 34.32 34.61 23.43
N LEU A 158 34.23 35.13 22.21
CA LEU A 158 34.11 36.57 21.95
C LEU A 158 32.88 37.18 22.63
N ARG A 159 31.72 36.52 22.56
CA ARG A 159 30.49 36.99 23.24
C ARG A 159 30.60 37.02 24.76
N ARG A 160 31.50 36.24 25.36
CA ARG A 160 31.74 36.20 26.81
C ARG A 160 32.78 37.21 27.25
N ALA A 161 33.63 37.66 26.32
CA ALA A 161 34.76 38.57 26.58
C ALA A 161 34.41 40.04 26.32
N GLU A 162 33.18 40.39 25.91
CA GLU A 162 32.71 41.80 25.93
C GLU A 162 32.29 42.13 27.36
N PRO A 163 33.10 42.88 28.10
CA PRO A 163 32.65 43.50 29.35
C PRO A 163 31.85 44.75 29.01
N GLU A 164 30.79 45.00 29.79
CA GLU A 164 30.06 46.27 29.81
C GLU A 164 30.96 47.47 30.00
#